data_02412d104abec9df9abe5903e54ed64a
#
_entry.id   02412d104abec9df9abe5903e54ed64a
#
_cell.length_a   1.000
_cell.length_b   1.000
_cell.length_c   1.000
_cell.angle_alpha   90.00
_cell.angle_beta   90.00
_cell.angle_gamma   90.00
#
_symmetry.space_group_name_H-M   'P 1'
#
loop_
_entity.id
_entity.type
_entity.pdbx_description
1 polymer ?
#
loop_
_entity_poly.entity_id
_entity_poly.type
_entity_poly.pdbx_seq_one_letter_code
_entity_poly.pdbx_strand_id
1 'polypeptide(L)'
;MNKADKQQMLANAKAELSQTAAYKTLEAFFDEGQFSEVDALTVSENGFTEGIAAYGTANGCPVFAFAQNSDIAGGAMSKAQAAKIKKLYDMAEKTGTPIVGFYDSVGARLKQGADMLSSFGRILNSIGTLSGVVPQISVVLGPCLGTAALCAASADFVILTEKAELSLNTDGQAVSVKENARQGISHITAKNTADAIAQAKGLLAYLPANNLSVAPIADAFDAADAHSGDVMQSVFDSDSLFELQKEYGQGVVTAFARLYGSSVGVIVTNGGTMSGEACEKAARFVRFCDAFALPVITFADCEGFESV
;
A
#
# COMPACT_ATOMS: atom_id res chain seq x y z
N MET A 1 12.72 11.03 38.51
CA MET A 1 13.50 10.36 37.49
C MET A 1 14.48 11.38 36.91
N ASN A 2 15.77 11.14 36.99
CA ASN A 2 16.79 12.05 36.48
C ASN A 2 16.95 11.91 34.92
N LYS A 3 17.80 12.76 34.31
CA LYS A 3 18.01 12.74 32.87
C LYS A 3 18.62 11.42 32.37
N ALA A 4 19.52 10.84 33.14
CA ALA A 4 20.20 9.58 32.82
C ALA A 4 19.21 8.41 32.82
N ASP A 5 18.31 8.35 33.80
CA ASP A 5 17.27 7.31 33.89
C ASP A 5 16.34 7.36 32.66
N LYS A 6 15.97 8.58 32.22
CA LYS A 6 15.12 8.76 31.01
C LYS A 6 15.85 8.31 29.74
N GLN A 7 17.13 8.63 29.61
CA GLN A 7 17.93 8.19 28.47
C GLN A 7 18.08 6.67 28.42
N GLN A 8 18.32 6.04 29.55
CA GLN A 8 18.42 4.58 29.65
C GLN A 8 17.08 3.91 29.32
N MET A 9 15.99 4.43 29.83
CA MET A 9 14.65 3.92 29.55
C MET A 9 14.32 4.01 28.03
N LEU A 10 14.69 5.12 27.38
CA LEU A 10 14.52 5.28 25.95
C LEU A 10 15.40 4.30 25.15
N ALA A 11 16.65 4.12 25.57
CA ALA A 11 17.56 3.18 24.90
C ALA A 11 17.04 1.74 24.99
N ASN A 12 16.53 1.34 26.16
CA ASN A 12 15.94 0.02 26.35
C ASN A 12 14.68 -0.16 25.48
N ALA A 13 13.78 0.82 25.47
CA ALA A 13 12.57 0.77 24.65
C ALA A 13 12.89 0.66 23.13
N LYS A 14 13.89 1.38 22.65
CA LYS A 14 14.36 1.26 21.27
C LYS A 14 14.97 -0.10 20.98
N ALA A 15 15.74 -0.67 21.90
CA ALA A 15 16.32 -2.00 21.77
C ALA A 15 15.23 -3.09 21.72
N GLU A 16 14.18 -2.99 22.52
CA GLU A 16 13.03 -3.89 22.45
C GLU A 16 12.28 -3.73 21.14
N LEU A 17 12.01 -2.50 20.72
CA LEU A 17 11.31 -2.19 19.47
C LEU A 17 12.02 -2.79 18.25
N SER A 18 13.34 -2.71 18.21
CA SER A 18 14.15 -3.25 17.09
C SER A 18 14.04 -4.77 16.90
N GLN A 19 13.55 -5.51 17.90
CA GLN A 19 13.33 -6.95 17.81
C GLN A 19 11.94 -7.29 17.23
N THR A 20 11.02 -6.35 17.20
CA THR A 20 9.65 -6.58 16.72
C THR A 20 9.57 -6.83 15.22
N ALA A 21 8.57 -7.59 14.77
CA ALA A 21 8.30 -7.80 13.36
C ALA A 21 8.00 -6.49 12.61
N ALA A 22 7.30 -5.57 13.27
CA ALA A 22 7.00 -4.24 12.72
C ALA A 22 8.27 -3.43 12.40
N TYR A 23 9.26 -3.42 13.31
CA TYR A 23 10.53 -2.72 13.09
C TYR A 23 11.30 -3.36 11.92
N LYS A 24 11.45 -4.68 11.93
CA LYS A 24 12.13 -5.44 10.87
C LYS A 24 11.48 -5.26 9.50
N THR A 25 10.15 -5.11 9.47
CA THR A 25 9.42 -4.80 8.23
C THR A 25 9.82 -3.42 7.68
N LEU A 26 9.87 -2.39 8.53
CA LEU A 26 10.31 -1.06 8.12
C LEU A 26 11.80 -1.03 7.75
N GLU A 27 12.64 -1.72 8.51
CA GLU A 27 14.08 -1.87 8.22
C GLU A 27 14.31 -2.53 6.84
N ALA A 28 13.53 -3.56 6.49
CA ALA A 28 13.58 -4.19 5.18
C ALA A 28 12.98 -3.32 4.06
N PHE A 29 12.01 -2.48 4.39
CA PHE A 29 11.35 -1.61 3.43
C PHE A 29 12.18 -0.38 3.07
N PHE A 30 12.79 0.29 4.04
CA PHE A 30 13.62 1.46 3.78
C PHE A 30 15.01 1.09 3.25
N ASP A 31 15.58 1.95 2.41
CA ASP A 31 16.90 1.73 1.82
C ASP A 31 17.96 1.70 2.92
N GLU A 32 18.90 0.74 2.78
CA GLU A 32 19.97 0.48 3.77
C GLU A 32 19.45 0.25 5.21
N GLY A 33 18.15 -0.04 5.37
CA GLY A 33 17.50 -0.19 6.67
C GLY A 33 17.42 1.12 7.48
N GLN A 34 17.60 2.27 6.83
CA GLN A 34 17.67 3.57 7.50
C GLN A 34 16.35 4.33 7.42
N PHE A 35 15.80 4.68 8.56
CA PHE A 35 14.62 5.52 8.68
C PHE A 35 14.64 6.37 9.94
N SER A 36 13.87 7.44 9.93
CA SER A 36 13.62 8.28 11.11
C SER A 36 12.21 8.05 11.62
N GLU A 37 12.11 7.64 12.88
CA GLU A 37 10.81 7.43 13.52
C GLU A 37 10.13 8.76 13.87
N VAL A 38 8.85 8.86 13.57
CA VAL A 38 8.00 10.01 13.93
C VAL A 38 7.33 9.71 15.27
N ASP A 39 7.42 10.66 16.20
CA ASP A 39 6.85 10.55 17.54
C ASP A 39 7.26 9.28 18.30
N ALA A 40 8.54 8.92 18.20
CA ALA A 40 9.12 7.75 18.85
C ALA A 40 8.84 7.66 20.37
N LEU A 41 8.59 8.80 21.01
CA LEU A 41 8.36 8.91 22.47
C LEU A 41 6.87 8.91 22.85
N THR A 42 5.97 8.68 21.91
CA THR A 42 4.55 8.58 22.20
C THR A 42 4.27 7.39 23.09
N VAL A 43 3.65 7.63 24.23
CA VAL A 43 3.31 6.63 25.24
C VAL A 43 1.85 6.23 25.09
N SER A 44 1.60 4.94 25.14
CA SER A 44 0.28 4.33 25.27
C SER A 44 0.15 3.62 26.62
N GLU A 45 -0.95 2.93 26.83
CA GLU A 45 -1.15 2.07 28.01
C GLU A 45 -0.11 0.93 28.11
N ASN A 46 0.50 0.53 26.98
CA ASN A 46 1.47 -0.57 26.87
C ASN A 46 2.91 -0.10 26.62
N GLY A 47 3.21 1.17 26.85
CA GLY A 47 4.54 1.73 26.64
C GLY A 47 4.72 2.38 25.25
N PHE A 48 5.96 2.42 24.74
CA PHE A 48 6.29 3.20 23.53
C PHE A 48 6.02 2.52 22.19
N THR A 49 5.62 1.27 22.15
CA THR A 49 5.84 0.40 20.98
C THR A 49 4.60 -0.20 20.32
N GLU A 50 3.44 0.49 20.42
CA GLU A 50 2.21 -0.06 19.79
C GLU A 50 2.20 -0.02 18.27
N GLY A 51 2.96 0.89 17.68
CA GLY A 51 3.09 1.01 16.24
C GLY A 51 4.17 2.01 15.91
N ILE A 52 4.84 1.77 14.82
CA ILE A 52 5.94 2.59 14.33
C ILE A 52 5.41 3.44 13.19
N ALA A 53 5.72 4.72 13.21
CA ALA A 53 5.50 5.65 12.13
C ALA A 53 6.85 6.27 11.76
N ALA A 54 7.22 6.25 10.49
CA ALA A 54 8.56 6.59 10.07
C ALA A 54 8.59 7.28 8.70
N TYR A 55 9.72 7.89 8.38
CA TYR A 55 10.03 8.35 7.04
C TYR A 55 11.47 8.00 6.68
N GLY A 56 11.71 7.81 5.40
CA GLY A 56 12.99 7.45 4.82
C GLY A 56 12.89 7.42 3.30
N THR A 57 13.78 6.68 2.66
CA THR A 57 13.73 6.45 1.22
C THR A 57 13.46 4.97 0.91
N ALA A 58 12.76 4.72 -0.17
CA ALA A 58 12.60 3.40 -0.78
C ALA A 58 12.89 3.52 -2.27
N ASN A 59 13.84 2.76 -2.79
CA ASN A 59 14.38 2.91 -4.14
C ASN A 59 14.83 4.37 -4.45
N GLY A 60 15.45 5.03 -3.48
CA GLY A 60 15.88 6.43 -3.58
C GLY A 60 14.79 7.49 -3.50
N CYS A 61 13.51 7.08 -3.46
CA CYS A 61 12.37 8.02 -3.37
C CYS A 61 11.94 8.22 -1.92
N PRO A 62 11.71 9.46 -1.47
CA PRO A 62 11.14 9.73 -0.14
C PRO A 62 9.77 9.06 0.02
N VAL A 63 9.54 8.46 1.18
CA VAL A 63 8.26 7.80 1.50
C VAL A 63 7.99 7.84 3.00
N PHE A 64 6.74 8.01 3.37
CA PHE A 64 6.26 7.77 4.73
C PHE A 64 5.78 6.34 4.85
N ALA A 65 6.09 5.69 5.97
CA ALA A 65 5.55 4.37 6.24
C ALA A 65 5.16 4.22 7.72
N PHE A 66 4.17 3.37 7.98
CA PHE A 66 3.88 2.90 9.32
C PHE A 66 3.74 1.38 9.34
N ALA A 67 4.06 0.79 10.49
CA ALA A 67 3.88 -0.64 10.71
C ALA A 67 3.18 -0.86 12.06
N GLN A 68 2.19 -1.75 12.07
CA GLN A 68 1.50 -2.17 13.27
C GLN A 68 2.25 -3.30 13.95
N ASN A 69 2.34 -3.25 15.28
CA ASN A 69 3.04 -4.24 16.09
C ASN A 69 2.04 -5.21 16.70
N SER A 70 1.88 -6.37 16.06
CA SER A 70 0.95 -7.41 16.49
C SER A 70 1.34 -8.09 17.81
N ASP A 71 2.58 -7.96 18.28
CA ASP A 71 3.02 -8.46 19.57
C ASP A 71 2.29 -7.77 20.75
N ILE A 72 1.75 -6.57 20.50
CA ILE A 72 1.01 -5.81 21.52
C ILE A 72 -0.47 -5.81 21.20
N ALA A 73 -1.25 -6.53 22.00
CA ALA A 73 -2.71 -6.64 21.88
C ALA A 73 -3.19 -7.02 20.45
N GLY A 74 -2.43 -7.88 19.75
CA GLY A 74 -2.75 -8.28 18.38
C GLY A 74 -2.73 -7.11 17.38
N GLY A 75 -1.91 -6.08 17.62
CA GLY A 75 -1.86 -4.89 16.79
C GLY A 75 -3.09 -3.98 16.90
N ALA A 76 -4.00 -4.22 17.85
CA ALA A 76 -5.20 -3.41 18.02
C ALA A 76 -4.86 -1.94 18.22
N MET A 77 -5.33 -1.09 17.30
CA MET A 77 -5.00 0.32 17.27
C MET A 77 -5.51 1.05 18.52
N SER A 78 -4.60 1.78 19.18
CA SER A 78 -4.93 2.73 20.22
C SER A 78 -5.06 4.15 19.69
N LYS A 79 -5.61 5.05 20.51
CA LYS A 79 -5.64 6.49 20.24
C LYS A 79 -4.23 7.07 20.01
N ALA A 80 -3.23 6.58 20.76
CA ALA A 80 -1.84 7.01 20.61
C ALA A 80 -1.24 6.59 19.25
N GLN A 81 -1.45 5.34 18.84
CA GLN A 81 -1.04 4.86 17.53
C GLN A 81 -1.78 5.61 16.39
N ALA A 82 -3.08 5.79 16.53
CA ALA A 82 -3.87 6.53 15.56
C ALA A 82 -3.40 7.97 15.37
N ALA A 83 -2.96 8.63 16.44
CA ALA A 83 -2.39 9.98 16.39
C ALA A 83 -1.06 10.00 15.61
N LYS A 84 -0.19 8.99 15.78
CA LYS A 84 1.05 8.83 14.99
C LYS A 84 0.74 8.66 13.50
N ILE A 85 -0.18 7.76 13.15
CA ILE A 85 -0.60 7.53 11.77
C ILE A 85 -1.19 8.81 11.17
N LYS A 86 -2.13 9.46 11.88
CA LYS A 86 -2.70 10.72 11.42
C LYS A 86 -1.64 11.79 11.14
N LYS A 87 -0.62 11.88 12.00
CA LYS A 87 0.49 12.81 11.80
C LYS A 87 1.30 12.51 10.56
N LEU A 88 1.50 11.22 10.21
CA LEU A 88 2.12 10.87 8.92
C LEU A 88 1.31 11.38 7.74
N TYR A 89 -0.01 11.20 7.76
CA TYR A 89 -0.89 11.73 6.72
C TYR A 89 -0.81 13.26 6.61
N ASP A 90 -0.76 13.98 7.76
CA ASP A 90 -0.60 15.44 7.77
C ASP A 90 0.76 15.89 7.22
N MET A 91 1.81 15.09 7.43
CA MET A 91 3.13 15.35 6.87
C MET A 91 3.14 15.07 5.37
N ALA A 92 2.54 13.96 4.93
CA ALA A 92 2.41 13.60 3.52
C ALA A 92 1.63 14.65 2.71
N GLU A 93 0.54 15.18 3.28
CA GLU A 93 -0.22 16.29 2.69
C GLU A 93 0.65 17.53 2.43
N LYS A 94 1.50 17.87 3.39
CA LYS A 94 2.38 19.06 3.30
C LYS A 94 3.56 18.89 2.37
N THR A 95 4.06 17.67 2.24
CA THR A 95 5.30 17.39 1.49
C THR A 95 5.04 16.79 0.11
N GLY A 96 3.81 16.32 -0.17
CA GLY A 96 3.50 15.59 -1.38
C GLY A 96 4.27 14.27 -1.49
N THR A 97 4.34 13.50 -0.40
CA THR A 97 5.14 12.27 -0.30
C THR A 97 4.24 11.05 -0.17
N PRO A 98 4.49 9.94 -0.89
CA PRO A 98 3.70 8.71 -0.81
C PRO A 98 3.64 8.12 0.61
N ILE A 99 2.59 7.33 0.87
CA ILE A 99 2.41 6.64 2.15
C ILE A 99 2.28 5.13 1.91
N VAL A 100 3.02 4.34 2.70
CA VAL A 100 2.89 2.88 2.74
C VAL A 100 2.51 2.44 4.16
N GLY A 101 1.37 1.76 4.29
CA GLY A 101 0.91 1.21 5.57
C GLY A 101 1.10 -0.29 5.62
N PHE A 102 1.84 -0.80 6.62
CA PHE A 102 1.97 -2.22 6.92
C PHE A 102 0.98 -2.57 8.04
N TYR A 103 -0.07 -3.32 7.66
CA TYR A 103 -1.17 -3.68 8.55
C TYR A 103 -0.99 -5.08 9.11
N ASP A 104 -1.11 -5.19 10.42
CA ASP A 104 -1.19 -6.44 11.18
C ASP A 104 -1.96 -6.14 12.48
N SER A 105 -3.31 -6.16 12.41
CA SER A 105 -4.16 -5.61 13.46
C SER A 105 -5.52 -6.28 13.53
N VAL A 106 -5.90 -6.74 14.69
CA VAL A 106 -7.25 -7.24 14.98
C VAL A 106 -8.31 -6.12 15.11
N GLY A 107 -7.99 -4.87 14.75
CA GLY A 107 -8.92 -3.75 14.72
C GLY A 107 -8.67 -2.69 15.79
N ALA A 108 -9.71 -2.31 16.53
CA ALA A 108 -9.68 -1.22 17.51
C ALA A 108 -9.47 -1.73 18.93
N ARG A 109 -8.83 -0.92 19.78
CA ARG A 109 -8.84 -1.10 21.24
C ARG A 109 -10.20 -0.73 21.82
N LEU A 110 -11.07 -1.72 21.98
CA LEU A 110 -12.46 -1.50 22.42
C LEU A 110 -12.57 -0.81 23.79
N LYS A 111 -11.58 -0.98 24.68
CA LYS A 111 -11.53 -0.29 25.99
C LYS A 111 -11.49 1.23 25.88
N GLN A 112 -11.04 1.78 24.74
CA GLN A 112 -10.97 3.22 24.50
C GLN A 112 -12.26 3.80 23.90
N GLY A 113 -13.27 2.97 23.67
CA GLY A 113 -14.63 3.37 23.33
C GLY A 113 -14.75 4.35 22.16
N ALA A 114 -15.52 5.42 22.36
CA ALA A 114 -15.80 6.44 21.36
C ALA A 114 -14.56 7.17 20.80
N ASP A 115 -13.46 7.22 21.57
CA ASP A 115 -12.18 7.80 21.11
C ASP A 115 -11.61 7.04 19.91
N MET A 116 -11.83 5.72 19.85
CA MET A 116 -11.38 4.93 18.72
C MET A 116 -12.20 5.18 17.46
N LEU A 117 -13.52 5.35 17.59
CA LEU A 117 -14.36 5.73 16.46
C LEU A 117 -13.91 7.07 15.86
N SER A 118 -13.68 8.08 16.70
CA SER A 118 -13.15 9.38 16.28
C SER A 118 -11.76 9.25 15.64
N SER A 119 -10.89 8.41 16.19
CA SER A 119 -9.53 8.21 15.70
C SER A 119 -9.51 7.58 14.30
N PHE A 120 -10.27 6.52 14.08
CA PHE A 120 -10.43 5.90 12.76
C PHE A 120 -11.10 6.85 11.76
N GLY A 121 -12.11 7.60 12.18
CA GLY A 121 -12.75 8.60 11.33
C GLY A 121 -11.77 9.67 10.82
N ARG A 122 -10.83 10.11 11.66
CA ARG A 122 -9.78 11.06 11.26
C ARG A 122 -8.79 10.44 10.26
N ILE A 123 -8.40 9.17 10.44
CA ILE A 123 -7.51 8.48 9.50
C ILE A 123 -8.23 8.30 8.16
N LEU A 124 -9.46 7.80 8.14
CA LEU A 124 -10.26 7.63 6.93
C LEU A 124 -10.46 8.96 6.18
N ASN A 125 -10.73 10.03 6.92
CA ASN A 125 -10.81 11.37 6.31
C ASN A 125 -9.49 11.78 5.65
N SER A 126 -8.35 11.49 6.27
CA SER A 126 -7.03 11.80 5.68
C SER A 126 -6.75 10.95 4.45
N ILE A 127 -7.09 9.66 4.47
CA ILE A 127 -7.00 8.77 3.30
C ILE A 127 -7.81 9.34 2.15
N GLY A 128 -9.07 9.75 2.41
CA GLY A 128 -9.94 10.34 1.40
C GLY A 128 -9.43 11.68 0.87
N THR A 129 -8.92 12.55 1.75
CA THR A 129 -8.37 13.86 1.36
C THR A 129 -7.14 13.73 0.46
N LEU A 130 -6.30 12.72 0.70
CA LEU A 130 -5.07 12.47 -0.07
C LEU A 130 -5.27 11.56 -1.27
N SER A 131 -6.48 11.04 -1.51
CA SER A 131 -6.81 10.26 -2.70
C SER A 131 -6.59 11.11 -3.97
N GLY A 132 -5.77 10.59 -4.89
CA GLY A 132 -5.35 11.32 -6.10
C GLY A 132 -4.38 12.49 -5.85
N VAL A 133 -3.87 12.67 -4.62
CA VAL A 133 -2.85 13.69 -4.27
C VAL A 133 -1.48 13.04 -4.09
N VAL A 134 -1.39 12.02 -3.27
CA VAL A 134 -0.19 11.18 -3.09
C VAL A 134 -0.57 9.71 -3.20
N PRO A 135 0.31 8.86 -3.78
CA PRO A 135 0.07 7.42 -3.81
C PRO A 135 -0.03 6.83 -2.40
N GLN A 136 -1.03 5.99 -2.18
CA GLN A 136 -1.29 5.30 -0.93
C GLN A 136 -1.29 3.79 -1.16
N ILE A 137 -0.41 3.08 -0.47
CA ILE A 137 -0.25 1.63 -0.59
C ILE A 137 -0.49 0.97 0.77
N SER A 138 -1.42 0.02 0.80
CA SER A 138 -1.65 -0.82 1.97
C SER A 138 -1.06 -2.20 1.74
N VAL A 139 -0.22 -2.64 2.68
CA VAL A 139 0.39 -3.97 2.71
C VAL A 139 -0.14 -4.70 3.94
N VAL A 140 -0.95 -5.73 3.75
CA VAL A 140 -1.56 -6.51 4.83
C VAL A 140 -0.75 -7.78 5.05
N LEU A 141 -0.13 -7.89 6.22
CA LEU A 141 0.82 -8.95 6.55
C LEU A 141 0.19 -10.08 7.36
N GLY A 142 -0.81 -9.77 8.16
CA GLY A 142 -1.55 -10.67 9.04
C GLY A 142 -3.02 -10.28 9.12
N PRO A 143 -3.68 -10.42 10.28
CA PRO A 143 -5.03 -9.92 10.49
C PRO A 143 -5.15 -8.43 10.20
N CYS A 144 -6.21 -8.04 9.50
CA CYS A 144 -6.62 -6.65 9.32
C CYS A 144 -8.16 -6.62 9.34
N LEU A 145 -8.72 -6.33 10.52
CA LEU A 145 -10.13 -6.56 10.79
C LEU A 145 -10.90 -5.27 11.10
N GLY A 146 -12.19 -5.29 10.82
CA GLY A 146 -13.10 -4.19 11.14
C GLY A 146 -12.70 -2.88 10.48
N THR A 147 -12.66 -1.79 11.25
CA THR A 147 -12.33 -0.46 10.71
C THR A 147 -10.88 -0.36 10.19
N ALA A 148 -9.95 -1.19 10.69
CA ALA A 148 -8.61 -1.27 10.13
C ALA A 148 -8.63 -1.80 8.70
N ALA A 149 -9.49 -2.80 8.42
CA ALA A 149 -9.70 -3.31 7.07
C ALA A 149 -10.28 -2.24 6.13
N LEU A 150 -11.21 -1.43 6.63
CA LEU A 150 -11.75 -0.31 5.86
C LEU A 150 -10.65 0.71 5.50
N CYS A 151 -9.79 1.06 6.44
CA CYS A 151 -8.66 1.94 6.17
C CYS A 151 -7.71 1.34 5.13
N ALA A 152 -7.35 0.06 5.28
CA ALA A 152 -6.46 -0.62 4.35
C ALA A 152 -7.05 -0.72 2.92
N ALA A 153 -8.34 -1.06 2.82
CA ALA A 153 -9.03 -1.18 1.54
C ALA A 153 -9.30 0.17 0.83
N SER A 154 -9.21 1.29 1.57
CA SER A 154 -9.42 2.64 1.03
C SER A 154 -8.17 3.23 0.37
N ALA A 155 -7.02 2.57 0.43
CA ALA A 155 -5.81 2.98 -0.29
C ALA A 155 -5.95 2.77 -1.81
N ASP A 156 -5.06 3.39 -2.58
CA ASP A 156 -5.03 3.23 -4.04
C ASP A 156 -4.69 1.78 -4.43
N PHE A 157 -3.72 1.18 -3.70
CA PHE A 157 -3.29 -0.21 -3.93
C PHE A 157 -3.26 -0.99 -2.63
N VAL A 158 -3.71 -2.25 -2.72
CA VAL A 158 -3.75 -3.19 -1.60
C VAL A 158 -2.96 -4.44 -1.98
N ILE A 159 -1.95 -4.76 -1.17
CA ILE A 159 -1.12 -5.96 -1.29
C ILE A 159 -1.44 -6.86 -0.12
N LEU A 160 -1.84 -8.11 -0.36
CA LEU A 160 -2.09 -9.10 0.67
C LEU A 160 -1.02 -10.18 0.64
N THR A 161 -0.46 -10.54 1.80
CA THR A 161 0.32 -11.78 1.90
C THR A 161 -0.61 -13.01 1.93
N GLU A 162 -0.10 -14.20 1.62
CA GLU A 162 -0.90 -15.44 1.69
C GLU A 162 -1.48 -15.73 3.09
N LYS A 163 -0.91 -15.13 4.13
CA LYS A 163 -1.36 -15.25 5.53
C LYS A 163 -2.26 -14.11 5.97
N ALA A 164 -2.49 -13.12 5.10
CA ALA A 164 -3.30 -11.96 5.42
C ALA A 164 -4.78 -12.35 5.57
N GLU A 165 -5.46 -11.66 6.47
CA GLU A 165 -6.89 -11.70 6.60
C GLU A 165 -7.41 -10.26 6.53
N LEU A 166 -8.10 -9.91 5.47
CA LEU A 166 -8.71 -8.60 5.29
C LEU A 166 -10.22 -8.73 5.32
N SER A 167 -10.86 -8.29 6.41
CA SER A 167 -12.31 -8.44 6.59
C SER A 167 -12.89 -7.29 7.42
N LEU A 168 -14.05 -6.79 6.99
CA LEU A 168 -14.86 -5.87 7.79
C LEU A 168 -15.55 -6.60 8.95
N ASN A 169 -15.82 -7.89 8.80
CA ASN A 169 -16.44 -8.72 9.83
C ASN A 169 -15.42 -9.08 10.89
N THR A 170 -15.86 -9.05 12.14
CA THR A 170 -15.06 -9.43 13.32
C THR A 170 -15.64 -10.68 14.01
N ASP A 171 -16.60 -11.34 13.38
CA ASP A 171 -17.33 -12.50 13.90
C ASP A 171 -16.64 -13.86 13.66
N GLY A 172 -15.38 -13.81 13.16
CA GLY A 172 -14.57 -15.00 12.88
C GLY A 172 -14.84 -15.68 11.54
N GLN A 173 -15.62 -15.04 10.65
CA GLN A 173 -15.72 -15.46 9.26
C GLN A 173 -14.60 -14.80 8.46
N ALA A 174 -13.45 -15.46 8.41
CA ALA A 174 -12.30 -14.99 7.63
C ALA A 174 -12.64 -14.95 6.13
N VAL A 175 -12.39 -13.81 5.51
CA VAL A 175 -12.42 -13.70 4.04
C VAL A 175 -11.05 -14.10 3.52
N SER A 176 -10.98 -15.12 2.69
CA SER A 176 -9.70 -15.61 2.16
C SER A 176 -9.03 -14.58 1.24
N VAL A 177 -7.71 -14.66 1.14
CA VAL A 177 -6.92 -13.82 0.23
C VAL A 177 -7.39 -13.98 -1.22
N LYS A 178 -7.73 -15.21 -1.64
CA LYS A 178 -8.28 -15.49 -2.97
C LYS A 178 -9.63 -14.81 -3.19
N GLU A 179 -10.49 -14.78 -2.19
CA GLU A 179 -11.78 -14.11 -2.28
C GLU A 179 -11.61 -12.60 -2.40
N ASN A 180 -10.76 -12.00 -1.59
CA ASN A 180 -10.40 -10.58 -1.71
C ASN A 180 -9.83 -10.24 -3.09
N ALA A 181 -9.02 -11.14 -3.67
CA ALA A 181 -8.47 -10.96 -5.01
C ALA A 181 -9.56 -11.04 -6.10
N ARG A 182 -10.47 -12.02 -5.99
CA ARG A 182 -11.59 -12.18 -6.95
C ARG A 182 -12.61 -11.05 -6.89
N GLN A 183 -12.78 -10.43 -5.72
CA GLN A 183 -13.67 -9.28 -5.53
C GLN A 183 -13.01 -7.95 -5.89
N GLY A 184 -11.75 -7.95 -6.36
CA GLY A 184 -11.02 -6.74 -6.74
C GLY A 184 -10.58 -5.86 -5.59
N ILE A 185 -10.69 -6.33 -4.33
CA ILE A 185 -10.24 -5.59 -3.14
C ILE A 185 -8.71 -5.58 -3.09
N SER A 186 -8.06 -6.74 -3.30
CA SER A 186 -6.62 -6.79 -3.40
C SER A 186 -6.13 -6.63 -4.83
N HIS A 187 -5.06 -5.87 -4.99
CA HIS A 187 -4.42 -5.62 -6.28
C HIS A 187 -3.30 -6.61 -6.57
N ILE A 188 -2.63 -7.07 -5.51
CA ILE A 188 -1.48 -7.97 -5.58
C ILE A 188 -1.57 -8.99 -4.44
N THR A 189 -1.30 -10.25 -4.73
CA THR A 189 -1.10 -11.30 -3.73
C THR A 189 0.39 -11.64 -3.66
N ALA A 190 0.97 -11.50 -2.48
CA ALA A 190 2.38 -11.75 -2.20
C ALA A 190 2.54 -13.04 -1.38
N LYS A 191 3.59 -13.82 -1.65
CA LYS A 191 3.86 -15.10 -0.98
C LYS A 191 4.17 -14.93 0.51
N ASN A 192 4.84 -13.85 0.88
CA ASN A 192 5.28 -13.58 2.25
C ASN A 192 5.62 -12.09 2.41
N THR A 193 6.03 -11.69 3.62
CA THR A 193 6.40 -10.30 3.94
C THR A 193 7.51 -9.74 3.03
N ALA A 194 8.54 -10.52 2.73
CA ALA A 194 9.64 -10.05 1.89
C ALA A 194 9.17 -9.79 0.44
N ASP A 195 8.34 -10.67 -0.10
CA ASP A 195 7.71 -10.48 -1.41
C ASP A 195 6.77 -9.28 -1.40
N ALA A 196 5.94 -9.12 -0.36
CA ALA A 196 5.04 -7.96 -0.23
C ALA A 196 5.80 -6.63 -0.19
N ILE A 197 6.95 -6.57 0.49
CA ILE A 197 7.84 -5.41 0.51
C ILE A 197 8.41 -5.16 -0.90
N ALA A 198 8.86 -6.21 -1.59
CA ALA A 198 9.38 -6.10 -2.95
C ALA A 198 8.31 -5.59 -3.93
N GLN A 199 7.06 -6.08 -3.82
CA GLN A 199 5.93 -5.60 -4.61
C GLN A 199 5.60 -4.13 -4.31
N ALA A 200 5.61 -3.72 -3.05
CA ALA A 200 5.37 -2.32 -2.67
C ALA A 200 6.46 -1.39 -3.22
N LYS A 201 7.73 -1.78 -3.11
CA LYS A 201 8.87 -1.06 -3.71
C LYS A 201 8.80 -1.04 -5.24
N GLY A 202 8.44 -2.17 -5.84
CA GLY A 202 8.23 -2.29 -7.29
C GLY A 202 7.15 -1.33 -7.78
N LEU A 203 6.02 -1.27 -7.08
CA LEU A 203 4.92 -0.36 -7.40
C LEU A 203 5.35 1.11 -7.29
N LEU A 204 6.03 1.50 -6.20
CA LEU A 204 6.55 2.86 -6.01
C LEU A 204 7.51 3.29 -7.14
N ALA A 205 8.22 2.36 -7.76
CA ALA A 205 9.12 2.67 -8.87
C ALA A 205 8.39 3.18 -10.13
N TYR A 206 7.10 2.88 -10.30
CA TYR A 206 6.29 3.37 -11.42
C TYR A 206 5.53 4.66 -11.08
N LEU A 207 5.34 4.98 -9.81
CA LEU A 207 4.45 6.04 -9.38
C LEU A 207 5.19 7.36 -9.15
N PRO A 208 4.60 8.51 -9.52
CA PRO A 208 5.12 9.81 -9.12
C PRO A 208 4.99 9.99 -7.61
N ALA A 209 5.78 10.88 -7.02
CA ALA A 209 5.68 11.19 -5.60
C ALA A 209 4.31 11.79 -5.23
N ASN A 210 3.73 12.57 -6.13
CA ASN A 210 2.42 13.20 -5.98
C ASN A 210 1.85 13.60 -7.35
N ASN A 211 0.63 14.09 -7.39
CA ASN A 211 -0.07 14.48 -8.60
C ASN A 211 0.52 15.70 -9.35
N LEU A 212 1.49 16.38 -8.77
CA LEU A 212 2.22 17.50 -9.39
C LEU A 212 3.62 17.10 -9.85
N SER A 213 4.05 15.88 -9.54
CA SER A 213 5.37 15.34 -9.86
C SER A 213 5.31 14.46 -11.11
N VAL A 214 6.42 14.41 -11.83
CA VAL A 214 6.59 13.46 -12.93
C VAL A 214 6.89 12.07 -12.37
N ALA A 215 6.39 11.02 -13.03
CA ALA A 215 6.72 9.65 -12.67
C ALA A 215 8.23 9.38 -12.83
N PRO A 216 8.81 8.49 -12.01
CA PRO A 216 10.21 8.14 -12.15
C PRO A 216 10.53 7.57 -13.53
N ILE A 217 11.65 8.00 -14.08
CA ILE A 217 12.22 7.44 -15.32
C ILE A 217 13.32 6.46 -14.91
N ALA A 218 13.35 5.27 -15.51
CA ALA A 218 14.41 4.32 -15.26
C ALA A 218 15.72 4.80 -15.89
N ASP A 219 16.82 4.78 -15.12
CA ASP A 219 18.15 5.18 -15.59
C ASP A 219 18.70 4.20 -16.63
N ALA A 220 18.33 2.92 -16.52
CA ALA A 220 18.67 1.86 -17.47
C ALA A 220 17.44 0.98 -17.72
N PHE A 221 17.22 0.59 -18.96
CA PHE A 221 16.15 -0.30 -19.38
C PHE A 221 16.58 -1.09 -20.62
N ASP A 222 16.05 -2.29 -20.74
CA ASP A 222 16.19 -3.09 -21.95
C ASP A 222 15.03 -2.76 -22.90
N ALA A 223 15.36 -2.39 -24.13
CA ALA A 223 14.36 -2.02 -25.11
C ALA A 223 13.41 -3.19 -25.44
N ALA A 224 12.21 -2.86 -25.88
CA ALA A 224 11.22 -3.82 -26.33
C ALA A 224 11.78 -4.73 -27.44
N ASP A 225 11.39 -6.00 -27.44
CA ASP A 225 11.68 -6.92 -28.54
C ASP A 225 10.65 -6.76 -29.67
N ALA A 226 10.96 -5.90 -30.62
CA ALA A 226 10.08 -5.63 -31.78
C ALA A 226 9.78 -6.86 -32.67
N HIS A 227 10.48 -7.98 -32.47
CA HIS A 227 10.24 -9.24 -33.14
C HIS A 227 9.49 -10.27 -32.32
N SER A 228 9.12 -9.92 -31.07
CA SER A 228 8.29 -10.77 -30.24
C SER A 228 6.92 -10.98 -30.86
N GLY A 229 6.42 -12.22 -30.81
CA GLY A 229 5.03 -12.53 -31.18
C GLY A 229 4.01 -12.01 -30.16
N ASP A 230 4.46 -11.52 -29.01
CA ASP A 230 3.64 -10.92 -27.97
C ASP A 230 3.65 -9.40 -28.13
N VAL A 231 2.46 -8.82 -28.32
CA VAL A 231 2.26 -7.38 -28.48
C VAL A 231 2.85 -6.57 -27.31
N MET A 232 2.72 -7.08 -26.11
CA MET A 232 3.20 -6.37 -24.91
C MET A 232 4.74 -6.31 -24.90
N GLN A 233 5.40 -7.43 -25.20
CA GLN A 233 6.87 -7.49 -25.28
C GLN A 233 7.43 -6.71 -26.46
N SER A 234 6.63 -6.54 -27.54
CA SER A 234 7.06 -5.78 -28.71
C SER A 234 6.94 -4.26 -28.56
N VAL A 235 6.23 -3.78 -27.55
CA VAL A 235 5.96 -2.35 -27.33
C VAL A 235 6.66 -1.81 -26.09
N PHE A 236 6.64 -2.57 -24.98
CA PHE A 236 7.17 -2.10 -23.69
C PHE A 236 8.58 -2.64 -23.43
N ASP A 237 9.32 -1.91 -22.62
CA ASP A 237 10.65 -2.31 -22.18
C ASP A 237 10.59 -3.71 -21.55
N SER A 238 11.61 -4.52 -21.81
CA SER A 238 11.66 -5.91 -21.36
C SER A 238 11.50 -6.00 -19.85
N ASP A 239 10.74 -7.00 -19.39
CA ASP A 239 10.46 -7.29 -17.98
C ASP A 239 9.87 -6.12 -17.18
N SER A 240 9.33 -5.09 -17.86
CA SER A 240 8.77 -3.92 -17.20
C SER A 240 7.27 -4.02 -16.89
N LEU A 241 6.58 -5.09 -17.29
CA LEU A 241 5.14 -5.21 -17.07
C LEU A 241 4.82 -5.56 -15.62
N PHE A 242 4.10 -4.67 -14.93
CA PHE A 242 3.65 -4.85 -13.55
C PHE A 242 2.12 -4.94 -13.51
N GLU A 243 1.61 -6.17 -13.62
CA GLU A 243 0.18 -6.44 -13.70
C GLU A 243 -0.52 -6.33 -12.34
N LEU A 244 -1.72 -5.76 -12.36
CA LEU A 244 -2.58 -5.53 -11.20
C LEU A 244 -3.89 -6.33 -11.31
N GLN A 245 -4.43 -6.76 -10.16
CA GLN A 245 -5.75 -7.41 -10.06
C GLN A 245 -5.94 -8.58 -11.05
N LYS A 246 -4.97 -9.47 -11.14
CA LYS A 246 -5.02 -10.64 -12.05
C LYS A 246 -6.26 -11.50 -11.92
N GLU A 247 -6.80 -11.63 -10.71
CA GLU A 247 -7.95 -12.50 -10.40
C GLU A 247 -9.30 -11.79 -10.55
N TYR A 248 -9.32 -10.47 -10.78
CA TYR A 248 -10.56 -9.68 -10.90
C TYR A 248 -10.73 -9.15 -12.31
N GLY A 249 -11.99 -9.14 -12.80
CA GLY A 249 -12.33 -8.58 -14.10
C GLY A 249 -11.45 -9.12 -15.23
N GLN A 250 -11.38 -10.45 -15.37
CA GLN A 250 -10.43 -11.15 -16.25
C GLN A 250 -10.58 -10.83 -17.76
N GLY A 251 -11.66 -10.15 -18.15
CA GLY A 251 -11.84 -9.63 -19.52
C GLY A 251 -10.91 -8.45 -19.85
N VAL A 252 -10.18 -7.92 -18.87
CA VAL A 252 -9.22 -6.83 -19.05
C VAL A 252 -7.98 -7.02 -18.20
N VAL A 253 -6.82 -6.75 -18.77
CA VAL A 253 -5.55 -6.63 -18.06
C VAL A 253 -5.30 -5.16 -17.77
N THR A 254 -4.95 -4.83 -16.53
CA THR A 254 -4.44 -3.52 -16.13
C THR A 254 -3.04 -3.68 -15.57
N ALA A 255 -2.09 -2.89 -16.04
CA ALA A 255 -0.71 -2.97 -15.63
C ALA A 255 -0.02 -1.61 -15.68
N PHE A 256 1.06 -1.45 -14.92
CA PHE A 256 2.08 -0.44 -15.24
C PHE A 256 3.15 -1.09 -16.12
N ALA A 257 3.75 -0.31 -16.98
CA ALA A 257 4.89 -0.71 -17.79
C ALA A 257 5.84 0.47 -17.99
N ARG A 258 6.96 0.20 -18.67
CA ARG A 258 7.86 1.26 -19.11
C ARG A 258 7.92 1.30 -20.62
N LEU A 259 7.96 2.52 -21.14
CA LEU A 259 8.19 2.80 -22.53
C LEU A 259 9.38 3.76 -22.63
N TYR A 260 10.52 3.25 -23.10
CA TYR A 260 11.80 3.97 -23.09
C TYR A 260 12.12 4.55 -21.68
N GLY A 261 12.01 3.71 -20.66
CA GLY A 261 12.23 4.07 -19.25
C GLY A 261 11.09 4.84 -18.59
N SER A 262 10.18 5.43 -19.35
CA SER A 262 9.06 6.23 -18.80
C SER A 262 7.91 5.35 -18.33
N SER A 263 7.34 5.64 -17.17
CA SER A 263 6.18 4.91 -16.64
C SER A 263 4.90 5.21 -17.43
N VAL A 264 4.17 4.17 -17.78
CA VAL A 264 2.87 4.25 -18.47
C VAL A 264 1.87 3.28 -17.84
N GLY A 265 0.60 3.64 -17.85
CA GLY A 265 -0.50 2.73 -17.59
C GLY A 265 -0.83 1.92 -18.84
N VAL A 266 -1.17 0.65 -18.69
CA VAL A 266 -1.49 -0.28 -19.78
C VAL A 266 -2.84 -0.93 -19.53
N ILE A 267 -3.68 -0.92 -20.55
CA ILE A 267 -4.97 -1.62 -20.56
C ILE A 267 -5.01 -2.51 -21.81
N VAL A 268 -5.31 -3.78 -21.60
CA VAL A 268 -5.47 -4.74 -22.69
C VAL A 268 -6.79 -5.47 -22.54
N THR A 269 -7.64 -5.43 -23.54
CA THR A 269 -8.82 -6.30 -23.62
C THR A 269 -8.47 -7.60 -24.36
N ASN A 270 -9.11 -8.69 -24.00
CA ASN A 270 -8.69 -10.04 -24.41
C ASN A 270 -9.60 -10.72 -25.46
N GLY A 271 -10.24 -9.93 -26.32
CA GLY A 271 -11.00 -10.45 -27.47
C GLY A 271 -12.47 -10.80 -27.18
N GLY A 272 -12.91 -10.82 -25.93
CA GLY A 272 -14.29 -11.16 -25.54
C GLY A 272 -15.17 -9.97 -25.21
N THR A 273 -16.36 -10.26 -24.69
CA THR A 273 -17.28 -9.24 -24.19
C THR A 273 -16.83 -8.75 -22.81
N MET A 274 -16.74 -7.45 -22.60
CA MET A 274 -16.37 -6.86 -21.32
C MET A 274 -17.51 -6.96 -20.30
N SER A 275 -17.22 -7.61 -19.18
CA SER A 275 -18.14 -7.67 -18.03
C SER A 275 -18.16 -6.34 -17.24
N GLY A 276 -19.16 -6.18 -16.37
CA GLY A 276 -19.22 -5.04 -15.44
C GLY A 276 -17.97 -4.91 -14.58
N GLU A 277 -17.43 -6.03 -14.08
CA GLU A 277 -16.19 -6.07 -13.29
C GLU A 277 -14.97 -5.62 -14.11
N ALA A 278 -14.86 -6.05 -15.38
CA ALA A 278 -13.78 -5.65 -16.29
C ALA A 278 -13.84 -4.12 -16.55
N CYS A 279 -15.04 -3.58 -16.75
CA CYS A 279 -15.24 -2.15 -16.93
C CYS A 279 -14.88 -1.36 -15.68
N GLU A 280 -15.27 -1.83 -14.50
CA GLU A 280 -14.96 -1.19 -13.21
C GLU A 280 -13.45 -1.17 -12.95
N LYS A 281 -12.77 -2.32 -13.17
CA LYS A 281 -11.31 -2.44 -13.06
C LYS A 281 -10.60 -1.43 -13.96
N ALA A 282 -10.95 -1.39 -15.24
CA ALA A 282 -10.37 -0.47 -16.21
C ALA A 282 -10.64 1.00 -15.81
N ALA A 283 -11.88 1.32 -15.46
CA ALA A 283 -12.27 2.68 -15.08
C ALA A 283 -11.55 3.19 -13.82
N ARG A 284 -11.38 2.33 -12.80
CA ARG A 284 -10.61 2.67 -11.60
C ARG A 284 -9.15 2.94 -11.94
N PHE A 285 -8.55 2.09 -12.76
CA PHE A 285 -7.16 2.23 -13.19
C PHE A 285 -6.93 3.51 -14.01
N VAL A 286 -7.82 3.81 -14.97
CA VAL A 286 -7.75 5.06 -15.76
C VAL A 286 -7.83 6.28 -14.84
N ARG A 287 -8.78 6.32 -13.90
CA ARG A 287 -8.91 7.44 -12.96
C ARG A 287 -7.65 7.63 -12.10
N PHE A 288 -7.01 6.53 -11.69
CA PHE A 288 -5.74 6.61 -10.98
C PHE A 288 -4.64 7.21 -11.88
N CYS A 289 -4.47 6.70 -13.09
CA CYS A 289 -3.49 7.20 -14.05
C CYS A 289 -3.71 8.69 -14.37
N ASP A 290 -4.96 9.10 -14.57
CA ASP A 290 -5.34 10.50 -14.82
C ASP A 290 -4.97 11.40 -13.64
N ALA A 291 -5.31 11.01 -12.41
CA ALA A 291 -4.98 11.76 -11.20
C ALA A 291 -3.47 12.01 -11.03
N PHE A 292 -2.64 11.08 -11.48
CA PHE A 292 -1.19 11.13 -11.37
C PHE A 292 -0.47 11.46 -12.70
N ALA A 293 -1.21 11.93 -13.71
CA ALA A 293 -0.68 12.31 -15.03
C ALA A 293 0.17 11.21 -15.69
N LEU A 294 -0.20 9.93 -15.47
CA LEU A 294 0.42 8.79 -16.12
C LEU A 294 -0.25 8.56 -17.49
N PRO A 295 0.49 8.56 -18.61
CA PRO A 295 -0.07 8.21 -19.91
C PRO A 295 -0.65 6.80 -19.91
N VAL A 296 -1.78 6.58 -20.57
CA VAL A 296 -2.41 5.26 -20.69
C VAL A 296 -2.36 4.79 -22.14
N ILE A 297 -1.84 3.58 -22.35
CA ILE A 297 -1.81 2.89 -23.63
C ILE A 297 -2.84 1.77 -23.57
N THR A 298 -3.78 1.77 -24.51
CA THR A 298 -4.86 0.78 -24.58
C THR A 298 -4.73 -0.05 -25.82
N PHE A 299 -4.68 -1.37 -25.65
CA PHE A 299 -4.84 -2.34 -26.73
C PHE A 299 -6.28 -2.87 -26.68
N ALA A 300 -7.09 -2.38 -27.58
CA ALA A 300 -8.51 -2.69 -27.62
C ALA A 300 -8.79 -3.82 -28.63
N ASP A 301 -9.17 -4.98 -28.09
CA ASP A 301 -9.73 -6.09 -28.84
C ASP A 301 -10.89 -6.65 -28.02
N CYS A 302 -12.13 -6.22 -28.31
CA CYS A 302 -13.32 -6.68 -27.61
C CYS A 302 -14.54 -6.68 -28.54
N GLU A 303 -15.46 -7.63 -28.31
CA GLU A 303 -16.71 -7.76 -29.06
C GLU A 303 -17.77 -6.74 -28.64
N GLY A 304 -17.60 -6.10 -27.47
CA GLY A 304 -18.54 -5.15 -26.91
C GLY A 304 -18.64 -5.27 -25.39
N PHE A 305 -19.77 -4.89 -24.87
CA PHE A 305 -20.07 -4.91 -23.43
C PHE A 305 -21.23 -5.85 -23.12
N GLU A 306 -21.19 -6.53 -21.97
CA GLU A 306 -22.33 -7.31 -21.50
C GLU A 306 -23.57 -6.41 -21.37
N SER A 307 -24.70 -6.89 -21.90
CA SER A 307 -25.98 -6.19 -21.67
C SER A 307 -26.42 -6.37 -20.22
N VAL A 308 -26.73 -5.29 -19.56
CA VAL A 308 -27.34 -5.29 -18.22
C VAL A 308 -28.76 -5.82 -18.29
#